data_7f2b9e817200f2199181c6f44794b4a1
#
_entry.id   7f2b9e817200f2199181c6f44794b4a1
#
_cell.length_a   1.000
_cell.length_b   1.000
_cell.length_c   1.000
_cell.angle_alpha   90.00
_cell.angle_beta   90.00
_cell.angle_gamma   90.00
#
_symmetry.space_group_name_H-M   'P 1'
#
loop_
_entity.id
_entity.type
_entity.pdbx_description
1 polymer ?
#
loop_
_entity_poly.entity_id
_entity_poly.type
_entity_poly.pdbx_seq_one_letter_code
_entity_poly.pdbx_strand_id
1 'polypeptide(L)'
;MTRKLLVVFLLGALSALLPCAANAQQAKPIGFPDGPGRDILLGRCFQCHGDTMWRDHRQDRRGWEGVLYRMVGRGALWTEDEINTMAGYLAGVYGPQSGKSAK
;
A
#
# COMPACT_ATOMS: atom_id res chain seq x y z
N MET A 1 -36.35 -45.99 19.33
CA MET A 1 -35.48 -44.95 20.01
C MET A 1 -34.24 -44.57 19.23
N THR A 2 -33.80 -45.36 18.29
CA THR A 2 -32.59 -45.08 17.46
C THR A 2 -32.79 -44.04 16.37
N ARG A 3 -34.01 -43.74 15.92
CA ARG A 3 -34.29 -42.75 14.87
C ARG A 3 -34.19 -41.29 15.36
N LYS A 4 -34.35 -41.04 16.65
CA LYS A 4 -34.25 -39.67 17.21
C LYS A 4 -32.81 -39.23 17.46
N LEU A 5 -31.89 -40.17 17.66
CA LEU A 5 -30.46 -39.89 17.85
C LEU A 5 -29.75 -39.55 16.53
N LEU A 6 -30.24 -40.10 15.40
CA LEU A 6 -29.66 -39.85 14.07
C LEU A 6 -29.97 -38.45 13.55
N VAL A 7 -31.10 -37.86 13.94
CA VAL A 7 -31.50 -36.53 13.52
C VAL A 7 -30.70 -35.42 14.25
N VAL A 8 -30.30 -35.69 15.49
CA VAL A 8 -29.51 -34.74 16.28
C VAL A 8 -28.05 -34.66 15.79
N PHE A 9 -27.52 -35.77 15.26
CA PHE A 9 -26.16 -35.79 14.69
C PHE A 9 -26.05 -35.12 13.30
N LEU A 10 -27.13 -35.08 12.54
CA LEU A 10 -27.14 -34.43 11.23
C LEU A 10 -27.27 -32.91 11.27
N LEU A 11 -27.78 -32.36 12.38
CA LEU A 11 -27.87 -30.90 12.54
C LEU A 11 -26.59 -30.26 13.10
N GLY A 12 -25.67 -31.04 13.63
CA GLY A 12 -24.40 -30.54 14.18
C GLY A 12 -23.26 -30.35 13.17
N ALA A 13 -23.40 -30.92 11.96
CA ALA A 13 -22.31 -30.91 10.97
C ALA A 13 -22.36 -29.76 9.97
N LEU A 14 -23.38 -28.89 10.05
CA LEU A 14 -23.56 -27.80 9.07
C LEU A 14 -23.01 -26.43 9.55
N SER A 15 -22.33 -26.41 10.70
CA SER A 15 -21.86 -25.14 11.29
C SER A 15 -20.39 -24.83 11.01
N ALA A 16 -19.70 -25.58 10.14
CA ALA A 16 -18.24 -25.49 10.01
C ALA A 16 -17.76 -24.90 8.67
N LEU A 17 -18.58 -24.22 7.89
CA LEU A 17 -18.18 -23.59 6.64
C LEU A 17 -18.64 -22.13 6.59
N LEU A 18 -18.24 -21.36 7.59
CA LEU A 18 -18.15 -19.92 7.40
C LEU A 18 -16.80 -19.68 6.70
N PRO A 19 -16.77 -19.23 5.44
CA PRO A 19 -15.56 -18.71 4.87
C PRO A 19 -15.17 -17.52 5.74
N CYS A 20 -14.04 -17.61 6.39
CA CYS A 20 -13.36 -16.45 6.94
C CYS A 20 -13.00 -15.58 5.73
N ALA A 21 -13.92 -14.72 5.31
CA ALA A 21 -13.62 -13.63 4.41
C ALA A 21 -12.70 -12.71 5.21
N ALA A 22 -11.40 -12.98 5.16
CA ALA A 22 -10.39 -12.03 5.54
C ALA A 22 -10.53 -10.86 4.56
N ASN A 23 -11.36 -9.88 4.91
CA ASN A 23 -11.34 -8.56 4.33
C ASN A 23 -10.00 -7.94 4.75
N ALA A 24 -8.96 -8.30 4.02
CA ALA A 24 -7.74 -7.52 3.99
C ALA A 24 -8.05 -6.23 3.22
N GLN A 25 -8.91 -5.38 3.78
CA GLN A 25 -8.92 -3.99 3.44
C GLN A 25 -7.59 -3.45 3.96
N GLN A 26 -6.59 -3.47 3.06
CA GLN A 26 -5.37 -2.71 3.30
C GLN A 26 -5.81 -1.27 3.54
N ALA A 27 -5.69 -0.83 4.78
CA ALA A 27 -6.00 0.53 5.15
C ALA A 27 -5.19 1.45 4.23
N LYS A 28 -5.90 2.24 3.41
CA LYS A 28 -5.30 3.23 2.52
C LYS A 28 -4.38 4.11 3.37
N PRO A 29 -3.09 4.18 3.09
CA PRO A 29 -2.18 5.00 3.88
C PRO A 29 -2.69 6.43 3.91
N ILE A 30 -2.88 6.97 5.12
CA ILE A 30 -3.32 8.34 5.31
C ILE A 30 -2.23 9.28 4.81
N GLY A 31 -2.56 10.22 3.93
CA GLY A 31 -1.64 11.27 3.48
C GLY A 31 -1.14 11.14 2.03
N PHE A 32 -1.73 10.25 1.25
CA PHE A 32 -1.41 10.15 -0.18
C PHE A 32 -2.61 10.60 -1.02
N PRO A 33 -2.67 11.88 -1.40
CA PRO A 33 -3.75 12.40 -2.23
C PRO A 33 -3.78 11.73 -3.59
N ASP A 34 -4.96 11.71 -4.23
CA ASP A 34 -5.12 11.15 -5.55
C ASP A 34 -4.28 11.91 -6.59
N GLY A 35 -3.72 11.18 -7.53
CA GLY A 35 -2.90 11.75 -8.59
C GLY A 35 -2.13 10.69 -9.37
N PRO A 36 -1.63 11.04 -10.58
CA PRO A 36 -0.79 10.15 -11.36
C PRO A 36 0.43 9.68 -10.55
N GLY A 37 0.68 8.39 -10.55
CA GLY A 37 1.79 7.78 -9.81
C GLY A 37 1.49 7.34 -8.39
N ARG A 38 0.36 7.76 -7.79
CA ARG A 38 -0.05 7.34 -6.46
C ARG A 38 -0.17 5.82 -6.34
N ASP A 39 -0.88 5.19 -7.25
CA ASP A 39 -1.13 3.74 -7.19
C ASP A 39 0.15 2.94 -7.45
N ILE A 40 1.03 3.43 -8.32
CA ILE A 40 2.36 2.85 -8.53
C ILE A 40 3.17 2.95 -7.24
N LEU A 41 3.20 4.12 -6.61
CA LEU A 41 3.90 4.35 -5.36
C LEU A 41 3.38 3.41 -4.25
N LEU A 42 2.07 3.35 -4.04
CA LEU A 42 1.47 2.50 -3.02
C LEU A 42 1.72 1.02 -3.27
N GLY A 43 1.66 0.57 -4.52
CA GLY A 43 1.88 -0.82 -4.89
C GLY A 43 3.34 -1.26 -4.89
N ARG A 44 4.28 -0.33 -5.06
CA ARG A 44 5.70 -0.64 -5.24
C ARG A 44 6.57 -0.26 -4.04
N CYS A 45 6.37 0.94 -3.46
CA CYS A 45 7.25 1.42 -2.39
C CYS A 45 7.05 0.68 -1.07
N PHE A 46 5.84 0.22 -0.79
CA PHE A 46 5.52 -0.44 0.48
C PHE A 46 5.84 -1.94 0.52
N GLN A 47 6.44 -2.50 -0.52
CA GLN A 47 6.82 -3.92 -0.55
C GLN A 47 7.98 -4.25 0.38
N CYS A 48 8.87 -3.31 0.65
CA CYS A 48 10.08 -3.54 1.43
C CYS A 48 10.02 -2.89 2.81
N HIS A 49 9.48 -1.67 2.92
CA HIS A 49 9.37 -0.92 4.17
C HIS A 49 8.27 0.14 4.08
N GLY A 50 7.85 0.67 5.22
CA GLY A 50 6.85 1.74 5.29
C GLY A 50 7.42 3.12 4.92
N ASP A 51 6.58 4.13 4.93
CA ASP A 51 6.88 5.50 4.53
C ASP A 51 7.58 6.34 5.62
N THR A 52 7.70 5.84 6.84
CA THR A 52 8.29 6.56 7.97
C THR A 52 9.73 7.01 7.72
N MET A 53 10.44 6.32 6.85
CA MET A 53 11.82 6.66 6.49
C MET A 53 11.95 7.88 5.57
N TRP A 54 10.89 8.26 4.89
CA TRP A 54 10.99 9.29 3.83
C TRP A 54 9.85 10.31 3.81
N ARG A 55 8.72 10.05 4.45
CA ARG A 55 7.52 10.93 4.38
C ARG A 55 7.73 12.35 4.91
N ASP A 56 8.73 12.55 5.75
CA ASP A 56 9.07 13.87 6.31
C ASP A 56 10.11 14.61 5.46
N HIS A 57 10.66 13.97 4.45
CA HIS A 57 11.56 14.61 3.51
C HIS A 57 10.81 15.49 2.52
N ARG A 58 11.43 16.60 2.15
CA ARG A 58 10.93 17.51 1.13
C ARG A 58 12.01 17.71 0.08
N GLN A 59 11.72 17.27 -1.12
CA GLN A 59 12.66 17.29 -2.24
C GLN A 59 11.95 17.71 -3.53
N ASP A 60 12.71 18.33 -4.43
CA ASP A 60 12.26 18.54 -5.80
C ASP A 60 12.23 17.22 -6.58
N ARG A 61 11.77 17.27 -7.82
CA ARG A 61 11.68 16.09 -8.68
C ARG A 61 13.01 15.35 -8.81
N ARG A 62 14.10 16.09 -9.02
CA ARG A 62 15.45 15.51 -9.17
C ARG A 62 15.93 14.82 -7.90
N GLY A 63 15.64 15.39 -6.76
CA GLY A 63 15.91 14.78 -5.47
C GLY A 63 15.16 13.47 -5.28
N TRP A 64 13.88 13.45 -5.62
CA TRP A 64 13.07 12.23 -5.56
C TRP A 64 13.51 11.16 -6.57
N GLU A 65 13.85 11.54 -7.80
CA GLU A 65 14.46 10.59 -8.76
C GLU A 65 15.70 9.93 -8.17
N GLY A 66 16.58 10.71 -7.56
CA GLY A 66 17.78 10.18 -6.88
C GLY A 66 17.46 9.19 -5.76
N VAL A 67 16.40 9.42 -4.98
CA VAL A 67 15.91 8.47 -3.97
C VAL A 67 15.46 7.17 -4.63
N LEU A 68 14.64 7.25 -5.68
CA LEU A 68 14.09 6.09 -6.37
C LEU A 68 15.19 5.25 -7.02
N TYR A 69 16.15 5.87 -7.69
CA TYR A 69 17.30 5.15 -8.27
C TYR A 69 18.18 4.48 -7.21
N ARG A 70 18.32 5.08 -6.02
CA ARG A 70 18.99 4.38 -4.92
C ARG A 70 18.26 3.13 -4.46
N MET A 71 16.92 3.12 -4.52
CA MET A 71 16.15 1.91 -4.21
C MET A 71 16.32 0.85 -5.29
N VAL A 72 16.39 1.22 -6.57
CA VAL A 72 16.74 0.30 -7.67
C VAL A 72 18.11 -0.30 -7.42
N GLY A 73 19.10 0.47 -7.01
CA GLY A 73 20.42 -0.03 -6.62
C GLY A 73 20.41 -0.99 -5.43
N ARG A 74 19.32 -1.01 -4.64
CA ARG A 74 19.10 -1.94 -3.52
C ARG A 74 18.17 -3.10 -3.85
N GLY A 75 17.76 -3.25 -5.10
CA GLY A 75 17.00 -4.39 -5.58
C GLY A 75 15.54 -4.10 -5.97
N ALA A 76 15.09 -2.85 -5.93
CA ALA A 76 13.77 -2.51 -6.44
C ALA A 76 13.70 -2.71 -7.96
N LEU A 77 12.66 -3.39 -8.43
CA LEU A 77 12.46 -3.71 -9.85
C LEU A 77 11.41 -2.77 -10.44
N TRP A 78 11.81 -1.54 -10.72
CA TRP A 78 10.95 -0.50 -11.31
C TRP A 78 11.42 -0.15 -12.71
N THR A 79 10.48 0.12 -13.59
CA THR A 79 10.76 0.66 -14.92
C THR A 79 11.09 2.14 -14.83
N GLU A 80 11.74 2.67 -15.86
CA GLU A 80 12.05 4.09 -15.96
C GLU A 80 10.78 4.96 -15.96
N ASP A 81 9.72 4.51 -16.64
CA ASP A 81 8.42 5.18 -16.64
C ASP A 81 7.76 5.19 -15.26
N GLU A 82 7.85 4.09 -14.50
CA GLU A 82 7.38 4.04 -13.11
C GLU A 82 8.16 5.01 -12.23
N ILE A 83 9.48 5.07 -12.37
CA ILE A 83 10.34 6.01 -11.64
C ILE A 83 9.96 7.46 -11.96
N ASN A 84 9.83 7.79 -13.24
CA ASN A 84 9.43 9.13 -13.68
C ASN A 84 8.06 9.54 -13.14
N THR A 85 7.10 8.64 -13.16
CA THR A 85 5.75 8.89 -12.69
C THR A 85 5.71 9.05 -11.17
N MET A 86 6.39 8.19 -10.42
CA MET A 86 6.52 8.29 -8.97
C MET A 86 7.26 9.56 -8.54
N ALA A 87 8.34 9.93 -9.22
CA ALA A 87 9.10 11.15 -8.92
C ALA A 87 8.26 12.41 -9.12
N GLY A 88 7.45 12.46 -10.17
CA GLY A 88 6.50 13.55 -10.41
C GLY A 88 5.46 13.65 -9.31
N TYR A 89 4.88 12.53 -8.90
CA TYR A 89 3.92 12.48 -7.79
C TYR A 89 4.56 12.94 -6.47
N LEU A 90 5.72 12.40 -6.10
CA LEU A 90 6.44 12.76 -4.88
C LEU A 90 6.83 14.24 -4.86
N ALA A 91 7.28 14.80 -5.97
CA ALA A 91 7.61 16.22 -6.08
C ALA A 91 6.37 17.11 -5.88
N GLY A 92 5.20 16.68 -6.34
CA GLY A 92 3.95 17.39 -6.13
C GLY A 92 3.45 17.36 -4.68
N VAL A 93 3.54 16.19 -4.03
CA VAL A 93 3.04 15.98 -2.65
C VAL A 93 4.07 16.32 -1.58
N TYR A 94 5.31 15.96 -1.82
CA TYR A 94 6.45 16.14 -0.89
C TYR A 94 7.55 17.01 -1.48
N GLY A 95 7.17 18.02 -2.26
CA GLY A 95 8.08 19.02 -2.77
C GLY A 95 8.48 20.06 -1.72
N PRO A 96 9.49 20.90 -1.99
CA PRO A 96 9.98 21.91 -1.03
C PRO A 96 8.92 22.87 -0.54
N GLN A 97 7.88 23.15 -1.33
CA GLN A 97 6.81 24.08 -1.00
C GLN A 97 5.65 23.46 -0.23
N SER A 98 5.49 22.16 -0.27
CA SER A 98 4.34 21.48 0.37
C SER A 98 4.39 21.51 1.90
N GLY A 99 5.54 21.77 2.51
CA GLY A 99 5.68 22.00 3.96
C GLY A 99 5.30 23.40 4.42
N LYS A 100 5.15 24.37 3.51
CA LYS A 100 4.86 25.78 3.84
C LYS A 100 3.36 26.10 3.87
N SER A 101 2.52 25.24 3.31
CA SER A 101 1.07 25.41 3.22
C SER A 101 0.31 25.02 4.49
N ALA A 102 0.96 24.48 5.49
CA ALA A 102 0.35 23.96 6.72
C ALA A 102 0.47 24.91 7.92
N LYS A 103 0.60 26.21 7.67
CA LYS A 103 0.51 27.24 8.73
C LYS A 103 -0.77 28.04 8.61
#